data_1518a962020c35295096b543d9e13f11
#
_entry.id   1518a962020c35295096b543d9e13f11
#
_cell.length_a   1.000
_cell.length_b   1.000
_cell.length_c   1.000
_cell.angle_alpha   90.00
_cell.angle_beta   90.00
_cell.angle_gamma   90.00
#
_symmetry.space_group_name_H-M   'P 1'
#
loop_
_entity.id
_entity.type
_entity.pdbx_description
1 polymer ?
#
loop_
_entity_poly.entity_id
_entity_poly.type
_entity_poly.pdbx_seq_one_letter_code
_entity_poly.pdbx_strand_id
1 'polypeptide(L)'
;PMKLSMPRFDQAPVLVVGDVMLDRYWHGATSRISPEAPVPVVRVEQHEDRPGGAANVALNIAALGAQALLVGVTGRDEAADSLANSLKAAGVDARFQRIDSQPTIVKLRVMSRHQQLLRVDFEEPFRTDAAALAVDVESLLAKVKVLVLSDYGKGALQNHQVLIQAARARNIPVLADPKGKDFAIRSEER
;
A
#
# COMPACT_ATOMS: atom_id res chain seq x y z
N PRO A 1 36.62 14.43 7.90
CA PRO A 1 35.50 13.89 7.14
C PRO A 1 34.60 13.13 8.10
N MET A 2 33.34 13.60 8.21
CA MET A 2 32.30 12.97 9.03
C MET A 2 31.98 11.60 8.43
N LYS A 3 32.25 10.51 9.16
CA LYS A 3 31.84 9.18 8.73
C LYS A 3 30.35 9.03 9.03
N LEU A 4 29.51 9.10 8.01
CA LEU A 4 28.11 8.69 8.09
C LEU A 4 28.09 7.16 8.24
N SER A 5 27.69 6.65 9.40
CA SER A 5 27.37 5.26 9.58
C SER A 5 25.85 5.09 9.37
N MET A 6 25.47 4.21 8.46
CA MET A 6 24.06 3.85 8.30
C MET A 6 23.57 3.11 9.56
N PRO A 7 22.38 3.45 10.07
CA PRO A 7 21.79 2.71 11.18
C PRO A 7 21.49 1.25 10.78
N ARG A 8 21.41 0.38 11.78
CA ARG A 8 21.08 -1.02 11.58
C ARG A 8 19.57 -1.21 11.58
N PHE A 9 18.98 -1.26 10.40
CA PHE A 9 17.54 -1.43 10.23
C PHE A 9 17.04 -2.84 10.56
N ASP A 10 17.90 -3.86 10.47
CA ASP A 10 17.58 -5.26 10.77
C ASP A 10 17.13 -5.51 12.24
N GLN A 11 17.36 -4.55 13.13
CA GLN A 11 16.94 -4.62 14.54
C GLN A 11 15.63 -3.88 14.83
N ALA A 12 15.00 -3.30 13.84
CA ALA A 12 13.80 -2.50 13.96
C ALA A 12 12.64 -3.05 13.09
N PRO A 13 11.97 -4.13 13.54
CA PRO A 13 10.77 -4.59 12.84
C PRO A 13 9.70 -3.51 12.84
N VAL A 14 9.10 -3.30 11.67
CA VAL A 14 8.11 -2.24 11.43
C VAL A 14 6.79 -2.85 11.00
N LEU A 15 5.70 -2.39 11.60
CA LEU A 15 4.34 -2.67 11.14
C LEU A 15 3.85 -1.48 10.31
N VAL A 16 3.48 -1.75 9.07
CA VAL A 16 2.78 -0.80 8.20
C VAL A 16 1.30 -1.15 8.19
N VAL A 17 0.44 -0.17 8.42
CA VAL A 17 -1.02 -0.32 8.29
C VAL A 17 -1.52 0.76 7.36
N GLY A 18 -2.35 0.40 6.37
CA GLY A 18 -2.87 1.42 5.47
C GLY A 18 -3.52 0.91 4.20
N ASP A 19 -3.74 1.87 3.31
CA ASP A 19 -4.38 1.61 2.03
C ASP A 19 -3.39 0.96 1.06
N VAL A 20 -3.65 -0.29 0.71
CA VAL A 20 -2.89 -1.03 -0.29
C VAL A 20 -3.56 -0.92 -1.66
N MET A 21 -2.76 -0.91 -2.72
CA MET A 21 -3.22 -0.87 -4.08
C MET A 21 -2.25 -1.58 -5.02
N LEU A 22 -2.72 -1.97 -6.18
CA LEU A 22 -1.90 -2.52 -7.24
C LEU A 22 -1.67 -1.47 -8.33
N ASP A 23 -0.42 -1.11 -8.57
CA ASP A 23 -0.01 -0.32 -9.72
C ASP A 23 0.26 -1.28 -10.89
N ARG A 24 -0.64 -1.31 -11.87
CA ARG A 24 -0.55 -2.19 -13.04
C ARG A 24 -0.11 -1.38 -14.26
N TYR A 25 0.87 -1.89 -14.99
CA TYR A 25 1.40 -1.26 -16.18
C TYR A 25 1.18 -2.17 -17.38
N TRP A 26 0.53 -1.66 -18.41
CA TRP A 26 0.44 -2.29 -19.72
C TRP A 26 1.32 -1.56 -20.69
N HIS A 27 2.32 -2.25 -21.21
CA HIS A 27 3.27 -1.71 -22.18
C HIS A 27 2.97 -2.24 -23.56
N GLY A 28 2.97 -1.35 -24.57
CA GLY A 28 2.74 -1.75 -25.93
C GLY A 28 3.00 -0.64 -26.96
N ALA A 29 3.10 -1.06 -28.21
CA ALA A 29 3.27 -0.12 -29.31
C ALA A 29 1.93 0.52 -29.71
N THR A 30 1.99 1.80 -30.07
CA THR A 30 0.91 2.54 -30.75
C THR A 30 1.29 2.74 -32.20
N SER A 31 0.68 1.99 -33.10
CA SER A 31 0.99 2.05 -34.52
C SER A 31 -0.19 2.45 -35.41
N ARG A 32 -1.38 2.58 -34.85
CA ARG A 32 -2.60 2.89 -35.61
C ARG A 32 -3.60 3.67 -34.75
N ILE A 33 -4.49 4.37 -35.44
CA ILE A 33 -5.70 4.99 -34.86
C ILE A 33 -6.85 3.99 -34.99
N SER A 34 -7.76 3.98 -34.03
CA SER A 34 -8.96 3.16 -34.07
C SER A 34 -9.86 3.58 -35.25
N PRO A 35 -10.48 2.62 -35.95
CA PRO A 35 -11.52 2.95 -36.95
C PRO A 35 -12.84 3.38 -36.30
N GLU A 36 -13.04 3.14 -34.99
CA GLU A 36 -14.26 3.43 -34.27
C GLU A 36 -14.28 4.85 -33.66
N ALA A 37 -13.08 5.40 -33.36
CA ALA A 37 -12.93 6.71 -32.76
C ALA A 37 -11.51 7.27 -33.00
N PRO A 38 -11.27 8.59 -32.94
CA PRO A 38 -9.94 9.18 -33.14
C PRO A 38 -9.03 8.98 -31.92
N VAL A 39 -8.84 7.74 -31.51
CA VAL A 39 -8.00 7.34 -30.37
C VAL A 39 -6.91 6.35 -30.79
N PRO A 40 -5.72 6.38 -30.18
CA PRO A 40 -4.67 5.42 -30.48
C PRO A 40 -5.05 4.02 -30.01
N VAL A 41 -4.65 3.01 -30.79
CA VAL A 41 -4.74 1.60 -30.40
C VAL A 41 -3.40 1.17 -29.84
N VAL A 42 -3.39 0.75 -28.58
CA VAL A 42 -2.21 0.15 -27.93
C VAL A 42 -2.31 -1.36 -28.03
N ARG A 43 -1.32 -1.99 -28.66
CA ARG A 43 -1.17 -3.45 -28.65
C ARG A 43 -0.34 -3.83 -27.45
N VAL A 44 -0.98 -4.35 -26.40
CA VAL A 44 -0.28 -4.75 -25.18
C VAL A 44 0.62 -5.94 -25.45
N GLU A 45 1.91 -5.79 -25.13
CA GLU A 45 2.97 -6.77 -25.33
C GLU A 45 3.54 -7.27 -23.99
N GLN A 46 3.50 -6.41 -22.97
CA GLN A 46 3.97 -6.73 -21.62
C GLN A 46 3.04 -6.13 -20.58
N HIS A 47 2.91 -6.81 -19.45
CA HIS A 47 2.26 -6.26 -18.28
C HIS A 47 3.17 -6.44 -17.05
N GLU A 48 3.10 -5.49 -16.15
CA GLU A 48 3.86 -5.47 -14.90
C GLU A 48 2.96 -5.01 -13.78
N ASP A 49 3.01 -5.72 -12.67
CA ASP A 49 2.30 -5.37 -11.44
C ASP A 49 3.30 -4.94 -10.37
N ARG A 50 3.03 -3.82 -9.70
CA ARG A 50 3.84 -3.30 -8.60
C ARG A 50 2.95 -3.01 -7.39
N PRO A 51 3.35 -3.45 -6.19
CA PRO A 51 2.68 -3.03 -4.96
C PRO A 51 2.75 -1.51 -4.76
N GLY A 52 1.59 -0.87 -4.56
CA GLY A 52 1.44 0.57 -4.35
C GLY A 52 0.88 0.92 -2.97
N GLY A 53 0.84 2.20 -2.63
CA GLY A 53 0.37 2.69 -1.34
C GLY A 53 1.15 2.12 -0.15
N ALA A 54 0.47 1.67 0.89
CA ALA A 54 1.07 1.06 2.06
C ALA A 54 1.94 -0.18 1.73
N ALA A 55 1.59 -0.92 0.67
CA ALA A 55 2.39 -2.05 0.21
C ALA A 55 3.77 -1.62 -0.33
N ASN A 56 3.85 -0.48 -1.04
CA ASN A 56 5.14 0.08 -1.47
C ASN A 56 5.98 0.54 -0.27
N VAL A 57 5.36 1.10 0.77
CA VAL A 57 6.07 1.48 2.01
C VAL A 57 6.70 0.24 2.65
N ALA A 58 5.95 -0.86 2.77
CA ALA A 58 6.46 -2.11 3.33
C ALA A 58 7.62 -2.70 2.50
N LEU A 59 7.53 -2.64 1.16
CA LEU A 59 8.63 -3.04 0.27
C LEU A 59 9.90 -2.24 0.49
N ASN A 60 9.78 -0.92 0.62
CA ASN A 60 10.93 -0.05 0.87
C ASN A 60 11.59 -0.36 2.22
N ILE A 61 10.80 -0.62 3.25
CA ILE A 61 11.29 -1.03 4.57
C ILE A 61 12.06 -2.37 4.48
N ALA A 62 11.50 -3.35 3.77
CA ALA A 62 12.18 -4.63 3.54
C ALA A 62 13.47 -4.48 2.74
N ALA A 63 13.48 -3.62 1.71
CA ALA A 63 14.65 -3.32 0.90
C ALA A 63 15.79 -2.65 1.70
N LEU A 64 15.45 -1.91 2.77
CA LEU A 64 16.43 -1.37 3.71
C LEU A 64 16.97 -2.42 4.70
N GLY A 65 16.49 -3.66 4.63
CA GLY A 65 16.94 -4.76 5.49
C GLY A 65 16.16 -4.89 6.81
N ALA A 66 15.11 -4.12 7.02
CA ALA A 66 14.24 -4.26 8.19
C ALA A 66 13.17 -5.35 7.97
N GLN A 67 12.74 -5.99 9.04
CA GLN A 67 11.56 -6.85 8.99
C GLN A 67 10.31 -5.98 8.81
N ALA A 68 9.60 -6.19 7.70
CA ALA A 68 8.36 -5.48 7.40
C ALA A 68 7.15 -6.40 7.57
N LEU A 69 6.18 -5.94 8.35
CA LEU A 69 4.85 -6.51 8.48
C LEU A 69 3.86 -5.51 7.86
N LEU A 70 2.85 -6.01 7.17
CA LEU A 70 1.84 -5.17 6.52
C LEU A 70 0.44 -5.66 6.87
N VAL A 71 -0.41 -4.74 7.30
CA VAL A 71 -1.86 -4.97 7.42
C VAL A 71 -2.59 -4.01 6.51
N GLY A 72 -3.50 -4.52 5.70
CA GLY A 72 -4.26 -3.73 4.74
C GLY A 72 -5.57 -4.40 4.35
N VAL A 73 -6.30 -3.76 3.45
CA VAL A 73 -7.58 -4.24 2.95
C VAL A 73 -7.51 -4.43 1.45
N THR A 74 -8.05 -5.54 0.97
CA THR A 74 -8.13 -5.89 -0.45
C THR A 74 -9.48 -6.51 -0.78
N GLY A 75 -9.79 -6.62 -2.06
CA GLY A 75 -10.82 -7.54 -2.53
C GLY A 75 -10.36 -9.00 -2.42
N ARG A 76 -11.25 -9.90 -2.84
CA ARG A 76 -10.92 -11.32 -3.01
C ARG A 76 -10.80 -11.62 -4.51
N ASP A 77 -9.72 -11.14 -5.11
CA ASP A 77 -9.52 -11.15 -6.56
C ASP A 77 -8.06 -11.39 -6.94
N GLU A 78 -7.81 -11.50 -8.25
CA GLU A 78 -6.48 -11.73 -8.82
C GLU A 78 -5.48 -10.63 -8.44
N ALA A 79 -5.93 -9.38 -8.36
CA ALA A 79 -5.06 -8.26 -7.98
C ALA A 79 -4.57 -8.37 -6.54
N ALA A 80 -5.43 -8.84 -5.62
CA ALA A 80 -5.02 -9.15 -4.23
C ALA A 80 -3.99 -10.29 -4.17
N ASP A 81 -4.15 -11.30 -5.01
CA ASP A 81 -3.21 -12.42 -5.07
C ASP A 81 -1.86 -12.01 -5.67
N SER A 82 -1.87 -11.17 -6.71
CA SER A 82 -0.66 -10.56 -7.28
C SER A 82 0.10 -9.75 -6.24
N LEU A 83 -0.59 -8.89 -5.46
CA LEU A 83 -0.02 -8.14 -4.35
C LEU A 83 0.61 -9.06 -3.30
N ALA A 84 -0.14 -10.07 -2.83
CA ALA A 84 0.32 -11.00 -1.80
C ALA A 84 1.57 -11.75 -2.24
N ASN A 85 1.60 -12.23 -3.49
CA ASN A 85 2.75 -12.94 -4.05
C ASN A 85 3.99 -12.04 -4.16
N SER A 86 3.82 -10.80 -4.64
CA SER A 86 4.92 -9.84 -4.78
C SER A 86 5.52 -9.48 -3.42
N LEU A 87 4.69 -9.25 -2.40
CA LEU A 87 5.12 -8.93 -1.05
C LEU A 87 5.82 -10.12 -0.40
N LYS A 88 5.28 -11.32 -0.55
CA LYS A 88 5.90 -12.56 -0.05
C LYS A 88 7.27 -12.80 -0.67
N ALA A 89 7.41 -12.58 -1.99
CA ALA A 89 8.69 -12.71 -2.69
C ALA A 89 9.74 -11.72 -2.17
N ALA A 90 9.30 -10.53 -1.70
CA ALA A 90 10.17 -9.52 -1.09
C ALA A 90 10.41 -9.71 0.42
N GLY A 91 9.88 -10.79 1.03
CA GLY A 91 10.06 -11.07 2.46
C GLY A 91 9.18 -10.25 3.40
N VAL A 92 8.11 -9.64 2.88
CA VAL A 92 7.12 -8.89 3.68
C VAL A 92 6.04 -9.85 4.20
N ASP A 93 5.80 -9.85 5.52
CA ASP A 93 4.66 -10.57 6.13
C ASP A 93 3.39 -9.72 5.99
N ALA A 94 2.60 -10.01 4.95
CA ALA A 94 1.39 -9.27 4.63
C ALA A 94 0.13 -10.01 5.08
N ARG A 95 -0.75 -9.29 5.80
CA ARG A 95 -2.07 -9.75 6.22
C ARG A 95 -3.14 -8.85 5.63
N PHE A 96 -3.97 -9.42 4.77
CA PHE A 96 -5.05 -8.68 4.14
C PHE A 96 -6.41 -9.10 4.69
N GLN A 97 -7.17 -8.10 5.16
CA GLN A 97 -8.61 -8.26 5.31
C GLN A 97 -9.22 -8.28 3.90
N ARG A 98 -9.66 -9.46 3.45
CA ARG A 98 -10.24 -9.63 2.11
C ARG A 98 -11.74 -9.43 2.14
N ILE A 99 -12.25 -8.50 1.36
CA ILE A 99 -13.67 -8.15 1.26
C ILE A 99 -14.25 -8.69 -0.04
N ASP A 100 -15.34 -9.47 0.05
CA ASP A 100 -15.96 -10.09 -1.13
C ASP A 100 -16.75 -9.10 -2.00
N SER A 101 -17.28 -8.04 -1.39
CA SER A 101 -18.18 -7.08 -2.04
C SER A 101 -17.47 -5.94 -2.79
N GLN A 102 -16.16 -5.81 -2.66
CA GLN A 102 -15.40 -4.71 -3.25
C GLN A 102 -14.10 -5.21 -3.87
N PRO A 103 -13.74 -4.73 -5.07
CA PRO A 103 -12.49 -5.13 -5.72
C PRO A 103 -11.28 -4.49 -5.04
N THR A 104 -10.12 -5.13 -5.22
CA THR A 104 -8.83 -4.52 -4.88
C THR A 104 -8.62 -3.26 -5.71
N ILE A 105 -8.09 -2.22 -5.09
CA ILE A 105 -7.76 -0.98 -5.78
C ILE A 105 -6.64 -1.23 -6.78
N VAL A 106 -6.92 -0.94 -8.05
CA VAL A 106 -5.95 -1.07 -9.14
C VAL A 106 -5.82 0.25 -9.88
N LYS A 107 -4.59 0.69 -10.08
CA LYS A 107 -4.23 1.84 -10.92
C LYS A 107 -3.53 1.35 -12.17
N LEU A 108 -4.31 1.16 -13.23
CA LEU A 108 -3.81 0.71 -14.52
C LEU A 108 -3.22 1.89 -15.32
N ARG A 109 -1.97 1.77 -15.72
CA ARG A 109 -1.28 2.71 -16.59
C ARG A 109 -1.00 2.07 -17.93
N VAL A 110 -1.50 2.69 -18.97
CA VAL A 110 -1.23 2.27 -20.36
C VAL A 110 -0.05 3.06 -20.89
N MET A 111 1.01 2.35 -21.22
CA MET A 111 2.30 2.91 -21.62
C MET A 111 2.60 2.59 -23.08
N SER A 112 3.07 3.58 -23.84
CA SER A 112 3.66 3.35 -25.16
C SER A 112 5.05 3.93 -25.19
N ARG A 113 6.04 3.11 -25.54
CA ARG A 113 7.46 3.47 -25.44
C ARG A 113 7.79 3.93 -24.01
N HIS A 114 8.09 5.23 -23.82
CA HIS A 114 8.40 5.82 -22.51
C HIS A 114 7.33 6.80 -22.02
N GLN A 115 6.16 6.83 -22.67
CA GLN A 115 5.10 7.79 -22.37
C GLN A 115 3.87 7.08 -21.82
N GLN A 116 3.32 7.62 -20.71
CA GLN A 116 2.01 7.22 -20.22
C GLN A 116 0.93 7.88 -21.08
N LEU A 117 0.08 7.05 -21.69
CA LEU A 117 -1.03 7.52 -22.53
C LEU A 117 -2.30 7.73 -21.73
N LEU A 118 -2.55 6.84 -20.79
CA LEU A 118 -3.79 6.81 -20.00
C LEU A 118 -3.53 6.19 -18.63
N ARG A 119 -4.30 6.61 -17.63
CA ARG A 119 -4.47 5.89 -16.36
C ARG A 119 -5.94 5.60 -16.16
N VAL A 120 -6.25 4.37 -15.80
CA VAL A 120 -7.59 3.92 -15.42
C VAL A 120 -7.54 3.49 -13.97
N ASP A 121 -8.35 4.11 -13.12
CA ASP A 121 -8.39 3.83 -11.70
C ASP A 121 -9.64 2.97 -11.41
N PHE A 122 -9.42 1.72 -10.98
CA PHE A 122 -10.44 0.84 -10.43
C PHE A 122 -10.39 1.01 -8.93
N GLU A 123 -11.22 1.89 -8.38
CA GLU A 123 -11.18 2.20 -6.97
C GLU A 123 -12.54 2.60 -6.42
N GLU A 124 -12.88 1.98 -5.29
CA GLU A 124 -13.95 2.40 -4.40
C GLU A 124 -13.40 2.41 -2.97
N PRO A 125 -13.78 3.39 -2.13
CA PRO A 125 -13.37 3.36 -0.73
C PRO A 125 -13.88 2.11 -0.05
N PHE A 126 -13.00 1.37 0.62
CA PHE A 126 -13.38 0.15 1.34
C PHE A 126 -14.33 0.47 2.50
N ARG A 127 -15.35 -0.35 2.65
CA ARG A 127 -16.17 -0.44 3.87
C ARG A 127 -15.57 -1.50 4.75
N THR A 128 -14.61 -1.11 5.57
CA THR A 128 -13.84 -2.02 6.41
C THR A 128 -14.57 -2.39 7.68
N ASP A 129 -14.39 -3.62 8.15
CA ASP A 129 -14.60 -3.94 9.56
C ASP A 129 -13.38 -3.43 10.36
N ALA A 130 -13.53 -2.23 10.88
CA ALA A 130 -12.46 -1.58 11.63
C ALA A 130 -12.08 -2.35 12.91
N ALA A 131 -13.02 -3.11 13.50
CA ALA A 131 -12.74 -3.93 14.68
C ALA A 131 -11.86 -5.13 14.31
N ALA A 132 -12.15 -5.81 13.20
CA ALA A 132 -11.34 -6.93 12.74
C ALA A 132 -9.91 -6.47 12.38
N LEU A 133 -9.78 -5.32 11.70
CA LEU A 133 -8.47 -4.75 11.38
C LEU A 133 -7.68 -4.40 12.66
N ALA A 134 -8.34 -3.84 13.66
CA ALA A 134 -7.70 -3.50 14.94
C ALA A 134 -7.18 -4.75 15.67
N VAL A 135 -7.92 -5.87 15.65
CA VAL A 135 -7.49 -7.14 16.25
C VAL A 135 -6.21 -7.66 15.56
N ASP A 136 -6.15 -7.62 14.23
CA ASP A 136 -4.96 -8.02 13.49
C ASP A 136 -3.76 -7.15 13.85
N VAL A 137 -3.93 -5.83 13.89
CA VAL A 137 -2.89 -4.88 14.27
C VAL A 137 -2.42 -5.13 15.69
N GLU A 138 -3.32 -5.25 16.67
CA GLU A 138 -2.97 -5.49 18.07
C GLU A 138 -2.16 -6.75 18.27
N SER A 139 -2.48 -7.81 17.53
CA SER A 139 -1.74 -9.09 17.57
C SER A 139 -0.28 -8.97 17.13
N LEU A 140 0.02 -7.94 16.32
CA LEU A 140 1.34 -7.70 15.75
C LEU A 140 2.15 -6.65 16.52
N LEU A 141 1.49 -5.74 17.25
CA LEU A 141 2.19 -4.66 17.94
C LEU A 141 3.29 -5.16 18.91
N ALA A 142 3.10 -6.30 19.56
CA ALA A 142 4.13 -6.88 20.44
C ALA A 142 5.41 -7.31 19.71
N LYS A 143 5.38 -7.44 18.38
CA LYS A 143 6.48 -7.93 17.55
C LYS A 143 7.27 -6.82 16.87
N VAL A 144 6.85 -5.57 16.99
CA VAL A 144 7.41 -4.45 16.23
C VAL A 144 7.93 -3.34 17.11
N LYS A 145 8.77 -2.49 16.55
CA LYS A 145 9.36 -1.33 17.21
C LYS A 145 8.74 -0.01 16.76
N VAL A 146 8.07 0.00 15.60
CA VAL A 146 7.46 1.19 15.01
C VAL A 146 6.17 0.79 14.31
N LEU A 147 5.13 1.61 14.42
CA LEU A 147 3.91 1.56 13.63
C LEU A 147 3.94 2.68 12.59
N VAL A 148 3.73 2.35 11.33
CA VAL A 148 3.56 3.31 10.24
C VAL A 148 2.11 3.25 9.75
N LEU A 149 1.43 4.38 9.71
CA LEU A 149 0.09 4.54 9.16
C LEU A 149 0.19 5.25 7.80
N SER A 150 -0.12 4.53 6.72
CA SER A 150 -0.04 5.04 5.35
C SER A 150 -1.43 5.19 4.76
N ASP A 151 -1.92 6.44 4.71
CA ASP A 151 -3.31 6.75 4.38
C ASP A 151 -3.42 7.45 3.02
N TYR A 152 -4.17 6.82 2.14
CA TYR A 152 -4.54 7.36 0.83
C TYR A 152 -6.04 7.71 0.74
N GLY A 153 -6.77 7.67 1.86
CA GLY A 153 -8.21 7.96 1.94
C GLY A 153 -9.06 6.91 1.23
N LYS A 154 -8.62 5.63 1.27
CA LYS A 154 -9.30 4.51 0.63
C LYS A 154 -10.06 3.60 1.60
N GLY A 155 -10.06 3.96 2.89
CA GLY A 155 -10.93 3.36 3.88
C GLY A 155 -10.27 2.43 4.89
N ALA A 156 -9.01 2.01 4.71
CA ALA A 156 -8.34 1.13 5.67
C ALA A 156 -8.10 1.81 7.02
N LEU A 157 -7.94 3.12 7.06
CA LEU A 157 -7.59 3.88 8.27
C LEU A 157 -8.72 4.76 8.82
N GLN A 158 -9.99 4.37 8.62
CA GLN A 158 -11.13 5.13 9.16
C GLN A 158 -11.07 5.29 10.69
N ASN A 159 -10.59 4.27 11.41
CA ASN A 159 -10.46 4.28 12.87
C ASN A 159 -8.98 4.32 13.32
N HIS A 160 -8.14 5.10 12.65
CA HIS A 160 -6.71 5.22 12.95
C HIS A 160 -6.42 5.62 14.41
N GLN A 161 -7.30 6.36 15.08
CA GLN A 161 -7.14 6.75 16.49
C GLN A 161 -7.02 5.54 17.43
N VAL A 162 -7.83 4.49 17.20
CA VAL A 162 -7.75 3.25 17.99
C VAL A 162 -6.37 2.60 17.84
N LEU A 163 -5.83 2.58 16.61
CA LEU A 163 -4.51 2.03 16.34
C LEU A 163 -3.39 2.83 17.00
N ILE A 164 -3.50 4.16 16.98
CA ILE A 164 -2.55 5.06 17.64
C ILE A 164 -2.58 4.83 19.17
N GLN A 165 -3.76 4.75 19.76
CA GLN A 165 -3.91 4.50 21.22
C GLN A 165 -3.35 3.13 21.61
N ALA A 166 -3.60 2.08 20.82
CA ALA A 166 -3.07 0.74 21.06
C ALA A 166 -1.53 0.69 21.00
N ALA A 167 -0.93 1.42 20.06
CA ALA A 167 0.52 1.54 19.95
C ALA A 167 1.13 2.34 21.12
N ARG A 168 0.51 3.49 21.47
CA ARG A 168 0.94 4.32 22.60
C ARG A 168 0.89 3.57 23.95
N ALA A 169 -0.15 2.77 24.18
CA ALA A 169 -0.27 1.95 25.39
C ALA A 169 0.88 0.93 25.54
N ARG A 170 1.59 0.65 24.44
CA ARG A 170 2.76 -0.25 24.38
C ARG A 170 4.09 0.49 24.22
N ASN A 171 4.09 1.83 24.30
CA ASN A 171 5.25 2.70 24.02
C ASN A 171 5.87 2.48 22.63
N ILE A 172 5.04 2.18 21.64
CA ILE A 172 5.47 2.02 20.25
C ILE A 172 5.28 3.36 19.53
N PRO A 173 6.33 3.98 18.99
CA PRO A 173 6.22 5.20 18.20
C PRO A 173 5.39 4.99 16.94
N VAL A 174 4.58 5.99 16.60
CA VAL A 174 3.71 5.99 15.42
C VAL A 174 4.17 7.07 14.45
N LEU A 175 4.37 6.67 13.20
CA LEU A 175 4.60 7.57 12.08
C LEU A 175 3.35 7.56 11.21
N ALA A 176 2.78 8.72 10.90
CA ALA A 176 1.61 8.83 10.06
C ALA A 176 1.94 9.61 8.79
N ASP A 177 1.60 9.02 7.63
CA ASP A 177 1.60 9.69 6.32
C ASP A 177 0.14 9.90 5.88
N PRO A 178 -0.46 11.06 6.23
CA PRO A 178 -1.87 11.32 6.01
C PRO A 178 -2.13 11.83 4.60
N LYS A 179 -3.23 11.40 3.99
CA LYS A 179 -3.78 12.07 2.82
C LYS A 179 -4.51 13.34 3.23
N GLY A 180 -4.07 14.47 2.73
CA GLY A 180 -4.72 15.76 2.96
C GLY A 180 -3.82 16.76 3.67
N LYS A 181 -4.32 18.00 3.75
CA LYS A 181 -3.57 19.14 4.31
C LYS A 181 -3.91 19.44 5.77
N ASP A 182 -4.93 18.82 6.31
CA ASP A 182 -5.36 19.05 7.69
C ASP A 182 -4.74 18.02 8.63
N PHE A 183 -3.59 18.37 9.17
CA PHE A 183 -2.88 17.57 10.16
C PHE A 183 -3.53 17.64 11.55
N ALA A 184 -4.43 18.61 11.80
CA ALA A 184 -5.08 18.78 13.10
C ALA A 184 -6.03 17.63 13.43
N ILE A 185 -6.63 16.98 12.42
CA ILE A 185 -7.52 15.82 12.60
C ILE A 185 -6.76 14.59 13.09
N ARG A 186 -5.42 14.58 12.96
CA ARG A 186 -4.55 13.42 13.28
C ARG A 186 -3.49 13.70 14.31
N SER A 187 -3.28 14.96 14.67
CA SER A 187 -2.38 15.37 15.73
C SER A 187 -3.11 15.41 17.07
N GLU A 188 -3.39 14.26 17.66
CA GLU A 188 -3.46 14.20 19.12
C GLU A 188 -2.04 14.14 19.71
N GLU A 189 -1.15 14.99 19.20
CA GLU A 189 0.09 15.37 19.86
C GLU A 189 -0.25 16.35 20.99
N ARG A 190 -0.54 15.83 22.16
CA ARG A 190 -0.31 16.47 23.46
C ARG A 190 0.10 15.45 24.48
#